data_c927b1bbadc4c7cbcc72179be822f544
#
_entry.id   c927b1bbadc4c7cbcc72179be822f544
#
_cell.length_a   1.000
_cell.length_b   1.000
_cell.length_c   1.000
_cell.angle_alpha   90.00
_cell.angle_beta   90.00
_cell.angle_gamma   90.00
#
_symmetry.space_group_name_H-M   'P 1'
#
loop_
_entity.id
_entity.type
_entity.pdbx_description
1 polymer ?
#
loop_
_entity_poly.entity_id
_entity_poly.type
_entity_poly.pdbx_seq_one_letter_code
_entity_poly.pdbx_strand_id
1 'polypeptide(L)'
;METVSPPIVLTSEGVEALIVEPLGNLDGVTHRVLWRDASSMAGVLSVQAGHRLGTHAHRFNHHHMWVVEGCATILGAELGPGSYVHIPSGVYHDIDATTTGGCTVFYLYQSPGG
;
A
#
# COMPACT_ATOMS: atom_id res chain seq x y z
N MET A 1 30.47 0.87 -8.86
CA MET A 1 30.09 1.89 -7.89
C MET A 1 28.58 1.94 -7.79
N GLU A 2 28.05 1.88 -6.60
CA GLU A 2 26.62 1.97 -6.42
C GLU A 2 26.13 3.39 -6.64
N THR A 3 25.01 3.49 -7.33
CA THR A 3 24.32 4.77 -7.49
C THR A 3 23.33 4.92 -6.34
N VAL A 4 23.50 5.95 -5.55
CA VAL A 4 22.60 6.26 -4.45
C VAL A 4 21.52 7.21 -4.96
N SER A 5 20.26 6.84 -4.77
CA SER A 5 19.15 7.71 -5.10
C SER A 5 19.20 8.98 -4.25
N PRO A 6 18.88 10.14 -4.82
CA PRO A 6 18.81 11.36 -4.02
C PRO A 6 17.69 11.27 -2.98
N PRO A 7 17.83 11.97 -1.87
CA PRO A 7 16.73 12.06 -0.91
C PRO A 7 15.47 12.65 -1.54
N ILE A 8 14.33 12.17 -1.09
CA ILE A 8 13.02 12.68 -1.50
C ILE A 8 12.30 13.15 -0.26
N VAL A 9 11.83 14.39 -0.28
CA VAL A 9 11.04 14.95 0.81
C VAL A 9 9.72 15.44 0.24
N LEU A 10 8.63 14.91 0.77
CA LEU A 10 7.29 15.32 0.38
C LEU A 10 6.55 15.81 1.62
N THR A 11 6.08 17.04 1.59
CA THR A 11 5.16 17.52 2.60
C THR A 11 3.80 16.84 2.43
N SER A 12 2.90 17.00 3.40
CA SER A 12 1.54 16.48 3.26
C SER A 12 0.87 17.04 1.99
N GLU A 13 1.08 18.31 1.72
CA GLU A 13 0.56 18.95 0.49
C GLU A 13 1.19 18.35 -0.75
N GLY A 14 2.49 18.06 -0.71
CA GLY A 14 3.20 17.41 -1.80
C GLY A 14 2.68 16.02 -2.10
N VAL A 15 2.34 15.25 -1.08
CA VAL A 15 1.74 13.92 -1.26
C VAL A 15 0.37 14.05 -1.91
N GLU A 16 -0.47 14.97 -1.44
CA GLU A 16 -1.80 15.19 -2.02
C GLU A 16 -1.75 15.67 -3.47
N ALA A 17 -0.69 16.37 -3.85
CA ALA A 17 -0.50 16.86 -5.21
C ALA A 17 0.01 15.78 -6.19
N LEU A 18 0.41 14.62 -5.71
CA LEU A 18 0.83 13.52 -6.58
C LEU A 18 -0.34 13.01 -7.40
N ILE A 19 -0.01 12.49 -8.59
CA ILE A 19 -1.01 11.90 -9.47
C ILE A 19 -1.67 10.72 -8.77
N VAL A 20 -3.00 10.72 -8.74
CA VAL A 20 -3.80 9.58 -8.29
C VAL A 20 -3.98 8.65 -9.47
N GLU A 21 -3.58 7.39 -9.32
CA GLU A 21 -3.67 6.40 -10.37
C GLU A 21 -4.63 5.29 -9.95
N PRO A 22 -5.44 4.74 -10.87
CA PRO A 22 -6.20 3.54 -10.56
C PRO A 22 -5.23 2.38 -10.38
N LEU A 23 -5.56 1.44 -9.51
CA LEU A 23 -4.78 0.23 -9.34
C LEU A 23 -5.33 -0.85 -10.28
N GLY A 24 -4.72 -0.97 -11.46
CA GLY A 24 -5.23 -1.88 -12.48
C GLY A 24 -6.66 -1.54 -12.90
N ASN A 25 -7.52 -2.54 -12.98
CA ASN A 25 -8.94 -2.38 -13.34
C ASN A 25 -9.86 -2.45 -12.11
N LEU A 26 -9.32 -2.22 -10.92
CA LEU A 26 -10.10 -2.33 -9.69
C LEU A 26 -10.92 -1.07 -9.45
N ASP A 27 -12.22 -1.24 -9.26
CA ASP A 27 -13.09 -0.14 -8.87
C ASP A 27 -12.84 0.25 -7.41
N GLY A 28 -12.85 1.55 -7.14
CA GLY A 28 -12.75 2.05 -5.78
C GLY A 28 -11.38 1.90 -5.14
N VAL A 29 -10.36 1.52 -5.91
CA VAL A 29 -8.99 1.36 -5.42
C VAL A 29 -8.06 2.24 -6.24
N THR A 30 -7.36 3.15 -5.57
CA THR A 30 -6.43 4.08 -6.19
C THR A 30 -5.15 4.15 -5.38
N HIS A 31 -4.08 4.63 -6.00
CA HIS A 31 -2.83 4.83 -5.28
C HIS A 31 -2.04 6.04 -5.80
N ARG A 32 -1.15 6.51 -4.95
CA ARG A 32 -0.13 7.51 -5.29
C ARG A 32 1.23 6.90 -5.00
N VAL A 33 2.12 6.91 -5.98
CA VAL A 33 3.49 6.41 -5.79
C VAL A 33 4.32 7.54 -5.18
N LEU A 34 4.90 7.28 -4.01
CA LEU A 34 5.77 8.24 -3.33
C LEU A 34 7.21 8.13 -3.83
N TRP A 35 7.67 6.91 -4.06
CA TRP A 35 9.03 6.65 -4.46
C TRP A 35 9.15 5.21 -4.98
N ARG A 36 10.05 5.02 -5.93
CA ARG A 36 10.39 3.67 -6.38
C ARG A 36 11.84 3.62 -6.86
N ASP A 37 12.42 2.42 -6.79
CA ASP A 37 13.65 2.09 -7.47
C ASP A 37 13.50 0.71 -8.14
N ALA A 38 14.62 0.08 -8.52
CA ALA A 38 14.57 -1.20 -9.23
C ALA A 38 14.00 -2.35 -8.38
N SER A 39 14.03 -2.24 -7.04
CA SER A 39 13.71 -3.35 -6.14
C SER A 39 12.67 -3.01 -5.08
N SER A 40 12.28 -1.73 -4.97
CA SER A 40 11.40 -1.27 -3.90
C SER A 40 10.44 -0.21 -4.40
N MET A 41 9.30 -0.11 -3.74
CA MET A 41 8.31 0.91 -4.04
C MET A 41 7.55 1.28 -2.77
N ALA A 42 7.39 2.58 -2.54
CA ALA A 42 6.56 3.10 -1.45
C ALA A 42 5.42 3.92 -2.04
N GLY A 43 4.25 3.83 -1.43
CA GLY A 43 3.09 4.57 -1.90
C GLY A 43 1.98 4.66 -0.87
N VAL A 44 0.93 5.34 -1.27
CA VAL A 44 -0.31 5.46 -0.50
C VAL A 44 -1.44 4.86 -1.30
N LEU A 45 -2.13 3.90 -0.72
CA LEU A 45 -3.23 3.17 -1.32
C LEU A 45 -4.53 3.57 -0.64
N SER A 46 -5.57 3.82 -1.44
CA SER A 46 -6.90 4.11 -0.91
C SER A 46 -7.89 3.07 -1.42
N VAL A 47 -8.66 2.50 -0.51
CA VAL A 47 -9.75 1.57 -0.82
C VAL A 47 -11.04 2.19 -0.32
N GLN A 48 -11.97 2.47 -1.22
CA GLN A 48 -13.24 3.08 -0.88
C GLN A 48 -14.14 2.10 -0.11
N ALA A 49 -15.03 2.64 0.69
CA ALA A 49 -16.05 1.85 1.40
C ALA A 49 -16.80 0.95 0.41
N GLY A 50 -16.99 -0.30 0.79
CA GLY A 50 -17.70 -1.27 -0.05
C GLY A 50 -16.82 -1.95 -1.10
N HIS A 51 -15.55 -1.64 -1.17
CA HIS A 51 -14.61 -2.21 -2.14
C HIS A 51 -13.52 -3.01 -1.47
N ARG A 52 -12.79 -3.78 -2.27
CA ARG A 52 -11.65 -4.58 -1.81
C ARG A 52 -10.61 -4.68 -2.92
N LEU A 53 -9.39 -4.95 -2.51
CA LEU A 53 -8.28 -5.13 -3.43
C LEU A 53 -8.38 -6.46 -4.18
N GLY A 54 -8.86 -7.49 -3.51
CA GLY A 54 -8.89 -8.85 -4.01
C GLY A 54 -7.71 -9.66 -3.50
N THR A 55 -7.93 -10.95 -3.30
CA THR A 55 -6.89 -11.84 -2.76
C THR A 55 -5.77 -12.03 -3.78
N HIS A 56 -4.56 -11.76 -3.36
CA HIS A 56 -3.37 -11.86 -4.21
C HIS A 56 -2.14 -12.12 -3.36
N ALA A 57 -1.03 -12.42 -4.01
CA ALA A 57 0.27 -12.60 -3.35
C ALA A 57 1.36 -11.92 -4.18
N HIS A 58 2.38 -11.43 -3.50
CA HIS A 58 3.55 -10.85 -4.14
C HIS A 58 4.67 -11.89 -4.14
N ARG A 59 5.06 -12.31 -5.33
CA ARG A 59 5.99 -13.43 -5.48
C ARG A 59 7.41 -13.11 -5.04
N PHE A 60 7.83 -11.87 -5.25
CA PHE A 60 9.23 -11.47 -5.09
C PHE A 60 9.44 -10.36 -4.07
N ASN A 61 8.39 -9.92 -3.39
CA ASN A 61 8.47 -8.78 -2.49
C ASN A 61 7.89 -9.11 -1.12
N HIS A 62 8.54 -8.59 -0.10
CA HIS A 62 7.90 -8.42 1.20
C HIS A 62 7.03 -7.18 1.15
N HIS A 63 5.91 -7.22 1.82
CA HIS A 63 4.94 -6.14 1.81
C HIS A 63 4.75 -5.63 3.23
N HIS A 64 4.97 -4.34 3.42
CA HIS A 64 4.72 -3.66 4.68
C HIS A 64 3.57 -2.68 4.49
N MET A 65 2.64 -2.65 5.42
CA MET A 65 1.49 -1.73 5.36
C MET A 65 1.22 -1.10 6.70
N TRP A 66 0.92 0.19 6.69
CA TRP A 66 0.46 0.94 7.87
C TRP A 66 -0.88 1.57 7.52
N VAL A 67 -1.89 1.30 8.33
CA VAL A 67 -3.18 1.96 8.15
C VAL A 67 -3.06 3.39 8.66
N VAL A 68 -3.35 4.35 7.79
CA VAL A 68 -3.24 5.78 8.08
C VAL A 68 -4.59 6.35 8.49
N GLU A 69 -5.63 6.00 7.75
CA GLU A 69 -7.01 6.45 7.99
C GLU A 69 -7.98 5.31 7.73
N GLY A 70 -9.11 5.37 8.39
CA GLY A 70 -10.19 4.42 8.18
C GLY A 70 -9.90 3.06 8.78
N CYS A 71 -10.52 2.03 8.22
CA CYS A 71 -10.41 0.66 8.72
C CYS A 71 -10.51 -0.32 7.56
N ALA A 72 -9.74 -1.38 7.63
CA ALA A 72 -9.79 -2.48 6.67
C ALA A 72 -9.60 -3.81 7.37
N THR A 73 -10.11 -4.87 6.76
CA THR A 73 -9.82 -6.24 7.19
C THR A 73 -8.66 -6.78 6.36
N ILE A 74 -7.58 -7.14 7.03
CA ILE A 74 -6.39 -7.70 6.40
C ILE A 74 -5.98 -8.94 7.19
N LEU A 75 -5.83 -10.08 6.50
CA LEU A 75 -5.49 -11.37 7.13
C LEU A 75 -6.42 -11.72 8.30
N GLY A 76 -7.71 -11.42 8.15
CA GLY A 76 -8.71 -11.74 9.15
C GLY A 76 -8.78 -10.78 10.34
N ALA A 77 -7.93 -9.77 10.38
CA ALA A 77 -7.94 -8.77 11.46
C ALA A 77 -8.54 -7.45 10.96
N GLU A 78 -9.40 -6.85 11.75
CA GLU A 78 -9.94 -5.53 11.48
C GLU A 78 -8.98 -4.49 12.04
N LEU A 79 -8.40 -3.68 11.16
CA LEU A 79 -7.28 -2.79 11.49
C LEU A 79 -7.66 -1.33 11.27
N GLY A 80 -7.51 -0.53 12.31
CA GLY A 80 -7.70 0.91 12.26
C GLY A 80 -6.38 1.68 12.18
N PRO A 81 -6.45 3.02 12.25
CA PRO A 81 -5.26 3.87 12.12
C PRO A 81 -4.16 3.52 13.12
N GLY A 82 -2.92 3.53 12.65
CA GLY A 82 -1.75 3.17 13.45
C GLY A 82 -1.41 1.68 13.42
N SER A 83 -2.24 0.86 12.81
CA SER A 83 -1.98 -0.58 12.68
C SER A 83 -0.94 -0.87 11.63
N TYR A 84 -0.18 -1.94 11.82
CA TYR A 84 0.88 -2.36 10.91
C TYR A 84 0.74 -3.84 10.57
N VAL A 85 1.01 -4.17 9.29
CA VAL A 85 1.00 -5.54 8.80
C VAL A 85 2.28 -5.78 8.00
N HIS A 86 2.94 -6.89 8.26
CA HIS A 86 4.02 -7.39 7.42
C HIS A 86 3.56 -8.68 6.75
N ILE A 87 3.67 -8.74 5.44
CA ILE A 87 3.29 -9.90 4.65
C ILE A 87 4.52 -10.39 3.88
N PRO A 88 5.07 -11.55 4.24
CA PRO A 88 6.20 -12.12 3.50
C PRO A 88 5.82 -12.43 2.04
N SER A 89 6.81 -12.51 1.19
CA SER A 89 6.58 -12.86 -0.21
C SER A 89 5.88 -14.21 -0.31
N GLY A 90 4.94 -14.32 -1.25
CA GLY A 90 4.20 -15.56 -1.50
C GLY A 90 2.97 -15.78 -0.62
N VAL A 91 2.74 -14.96 0.37
CA VAL A 91 1.56 -15.09 1.24
C VAL A 91 0.36 -14.39 0.62
N TYR A 92 -0.74 -15.11 0.45
CA TYR A 92 -1.98 -14.54 -0.08
C TYR A 92 -2.63 -13.62 0.93
N HIS A 93 -3.10 -12.48 0.46
CA HIS A 93 -3.73 -11.47 1.31
C HIS A 93 -4.67 -10.58 0.51
N ASP A 94 -5.49 -9.80 1.22
CA ASP A 94 -6.42 -8.83 0.65
C ASP A 94 -6.45 -7.61 1.57
N ILE A 95 -6.87 -6.49 1.02
CA ILE A 95 -7.25 -5.31 1.80
C ILE A 95 -8.74 -5.13 1.55
N ASP A 96 -9.54 -5.49 2.54
CA ASP A 96 -10.99 -5.59 2.40
C ASP A 96 -11.68 -4.48 3.17
N ALA A 97 -12.31 -3.57 2.46
CA ALA A 97 -13.14 -2.51 3.03
C ALA A 97 -14.62 -2.69 2.70
N THR A 98 -15.04 -3.91 2.33
CA THR A 98 -16.44 -4.18 1.96
C THR A 98 -17.42 -3.97 3.10
N THR A 99 -16.97 -4.16 4.35
CA THR A 99 -17.79 -3.98 5.55
C THR A 99 -17.30 -2.83 6.43
N THR A 100 -16.35 -2.04 5.96
CA THR A 100 -15.81 -0.89 6.69
C THR A 100 -16.12 0.40 5.95
N GLY A 101 -15.72 1.54 6.51
CA GLY A 101 -15.91 2.84 5.88
C GLY A 101 -14.87 3.22 4.85
N GLY A 102 -14.04 2.29 4.43
CA GLY A 102 -12.89 2.57 3.57
C GLY A 102 -11.62 2.81 4.36
N CYS A 103 -10.48 2.80 3.68
CA CYS A 103 -9.19 2.99 4.35
C CYS A 103 -8.15 3.63 3.43
N THR A 104 -7.17 4.23 4.07
CA THR A 104 -5.94 4.71 3.42
C THR A 104 -4.78 4.00 4.09
N VAL A 105 -3.90 3.42 3.27
CA VAL A 105 -2.79 2.59 3.72
C VAL A 105 -1.50 3.10 3.09
N PHE A 106 -0.48 3.35 3.91
CA PHE A 106 0.88 3.53 3.42
C PHE A 106 1.47 2.15 3.20
N TYR A 107 2.07 1.92 2.04
CA TYR A 107 2.66 0.61 1.73
C TYR A 107 4.11 0.72 1.29
N LEU A 108 4.87 -0.33 1.54
CA LEU A 108 6.24 -0.49 1.09
C LEU A 108 6.42 -1.92 0.58
N TYR A 109 6.84 -2.04 -0.68
CA TYR A 109 7.30 -3.30 -1.25
C TYR A 109 8.82 -3.31 -1.21
N GLN A 110 9.39 -4.43 -0.77
CA GLN A 110 10.82 -4.57 -0.63
C GLN A 110 11.25 -5.95 -1.09
N SER A 111 12.26 -6.02 -1.96
CA SER A 111 12.78 -7.29 -2.42
C SER A 111 13.43 -8.07 -1.29
N PRO A 112 13.18 -9.38 -1.19
CA PRO A 112 13.89 -10.23 -0.23
C PRO A 112 15.38 -10.18 -0.48
N GLY A 113 16.16 -9.99 0.58
CA GLY A 113 17.61 -9.99 0.50
C GLY A 113 18.24 -8.79 -0.19
N GLY A 114 17.41 -7.80 -0.50
CA GLY A 114 17.85 -6.60 -1.25
C GLY A 114 18.29 -5.43 -0.40
#